data_920f95bdf1e01177486a5899a2bd5a9d
#
_entry.id   920f95bdf1e01177486a5899a2bd5a9d
#
_cell.length_a   1.000
_cell.length_b   1.000
_cell.length_c   1.000
_cell.angle_alpha   90.00
_cell.angle_beta   90.00
_cell.angle_gamma   90.00
#
_symmetry.space_group_name_H-M   'P 1'
#
loop_
_entity.id
_entity.type
_entity.pdbx_description
1 polymer ?
#
loop_
_entity_poly.entity_id
_entity_poly.type
_entity_poly.pdbx_seq_one_letter_code
_entity_poly.pdbx_strand_id
1 'polypeptide(L)'
;MRILQPAEWSKPRGFSHGVELDGPGKWLVLAGQTGGDEKGDYAPDMAAQTGTALKRIVKLLGEAGAGPEHIVRLTWYLTSRSEYEAAGPGIGAAWKETLGRNFPPSTLLYIDGLVDVRAKVEIEVTAFVPKV
;
A
#
# COMPACT_ATOMS: atom_id res chain seq x y z
N MET A 1 -7.01 17.92 -0.79
CA MET A 1 -7.42 16.53 -1.09
C MET A 1 -8.77 16.27 -0.44
N ARG A 2 -9.68 15.76 -1.18
CA ARG A 2 -11.04 15.48 -0.68
C ARG A 2 -11.38 14.01 -0.93
N ILE A 3 -11.88 13.34 0.11
CA ILE A 3 -12.33 11.95 -0.01
C ILE A 3 -13.71 11.93 -0.68
N LEU A 4 -13.86 11.09 -1.70
CA LEU A 4 -15.12 10.94 -2.43
C LEU A 4 -15.92 9.81 -1.81
N GLN A 5 -17.06 10.18 -1.21
CA GLN A 5 -17.94 9.24 -0.51
C GLN A 5 -19.38 9.62 -0.80
N PRO A 6 -20.04 8.93 -1.76
CA PRO A 6 -21.48 9.18 -1.98
C PRO A 6 -22.28 8.93 -0.70
N ALA A 7 -23.24 9.82 -0.42
CA ALA A 7 -23.99 9.75 0.84
C ALA A 7 -24.74 8.43 1.00
N GLU A 8 -25.23 7.86 -0.09
CA GLU A 8 -26.02 6.61 -0.08
C GLU A 8 -25.16 5.35 -0.06
N TRP A 9 -23.83 5.47 -0.17
CA TRP A 9 -22.93 4.32 -0.12
C TRP A 9 -22.44 4.06 1.30
N SER A 10 -22.26 2.80 1.64
CA SER A 10 -21.64 2.43 2.91
C SER A 10 -20.17 2.89 2.92
N LYS A 11 -19.71 3.35 4.08
CA LYS A 11 -18.30 3.70 4.23
C LYS A 11 -17.45 2.43 4.20
N PRO A 12 -16.39 2.40 3.37
CA PRO A 12 -15.50 1.25 3.34
C PRO A 12 -14.63 1.20 4.59
N ARG A 13 -14.14 0.01 4.92
CA ARG A 13 -13.19 -0.18 6.01
C ARG A 13 -11.80 -0.42 5.46
N GLY A 14 -10.83 0.37 5.93
CA GLY A 14 -9.43 0.19 5.57
C GLY A 14 -9.03 0.79 4.24
N PHE A 15 -9.95 1.49 3.55
CA PHE A 15 -9.64 2.19 2.31
C PHE A 15 -10.68 3.28 2.05
N SER A 16 -10.43 4.10 1.04
CA SER A 16 -11.40 5.09 0.54
C SER A 16 -11.82 4.70 -0.87
N HIS A 17 -13.04 5.06 -1.27
CA HIS A 17 -13.49 4.80 -2.64
C HIS A 17 -12.75 5.64 -3.66
N GLY A 18 -12.42 6.87 -3.32
CA GLY A 18 -11.70 7.76 -4.20
C GLY A 18 -11.24 9.00 -3.46
N VAL A 19 -10.28 9.70 -4.07
CA VAL A 19 -9.83 11.00 -3.59
C VAL A 19 -9.77 11.96 -4.75
N GLU A 20 -10.13 13.21 -4.48
CA GLU A 20 -10.00 14.30 -5.42
C GLU A 20 -8.77 15.10 -5.07
N LEU A 21 -7.90 15.30 -6.04
CA LEU A 21 -6.69 16.10 -5.87
C LEU A 21 -6.90 17.44 -6.55
N ASP A 22 -6.50 18.49 -5.88
CA ASP A 22 -6.72 19.84 -6.34
C ASP A 22 -5.46 20.69 -6.15
N GLY A 23 -5.27 21.64 -7.05
CA GLY A 23 -4.16 22.57 -7.00
C GLY A 23 -2.83 21.99 -7.48
N PRO A 24 -1.77 22.81 -7.44
CA PRO A 24 -0.44 22.39 -7.83
C PRO A 24 0.20 21.48 -6.79
N GLY A 25 1.09 20.64 -7.25
CA GLY A 25 1.82 19.72 -6.38
C GLY A 25 2.76 18.86 -7.19
N LYS A 26 3.39 17.89 -6.54
CA LYS A 26 4.26 16.95 -7.23
C LYS A 26 3.73 15.53 -7.08
N TRP A 27 3.85 14.77 -8.15
CA TRP A 27 3.47 13.37 -8.17
C TRP A 27 4.67 12.49 -7.88
N LEU A 28 4.44 11.44 -7.11
CA LEU A 28 5.43 10.40 -6.85
C LEU A 28 4.85 9.10 -7.35
N VAL A 29 5.56 8.46 -8.27
CA VAL A 29 5.12 7.19 -8.86
C VAL A 29 6.17 6.15 -8.51
N LEU A 30 5.81 5.20 -7.67
CA LEU A 30 6.73 4.20 -7.17
C LEU A 30 6.54 2.89 -7.92
N ALA A 31 7.64 2.19 -8.16
CA ALA A 31 7.57 0.82 -8.63
C ALA A 31 6.96 -0.06 -7.54
N GLY A 32 6.39 -1.19 -7.93
CA GLY A 32 5.90 -2.17 -6.97
C GLY A 32 7.01 -2.63 -6.03
N GLN A 33 6.70 -2.73 -4.75
CA GLN A 33 7.62 -3.19 -3.73
C GLN A 33 7.15 -4.53 -3.21
N THR A 34 8.05 -5.51 -3.19
CA THR A 34 7.79 -6.82 -2.60
C THR A 34 8.32 -6.87 -1.18
N GLY A 35 8.19 -8.02 -0.53
CA GLY A 35 8.70 -8.22 0.82
C GLY A 35 10.17 -8.63 0.88
N GLY A 36 10.94 -8.42 -0.19
CA GLY A 36 12.37 -8.64 -0.16
C GLY A 36 13.07 -7.53 0.63
N ASP A 37 13.94 -7.90 1.56
CA ASP A 37 14.70 -6.93 2.33
C ASP A 37 15.91 -6.41 1.53
N GLU A 38 16.73 -5.60 2.17
CA GLU A 38 17.90 -4.98 1.53
C GLU A 38 18.96 -6.00 1.11
N LYS A 39 18.94 -7.19 1.72
CA LYS A 39 19.85 -8.29 1.37
C LYS A 39 19.23 -9.22 0.33
N GLY A 40 17.99 -8.98 -0.07
CA GLY A 40 17.27 -9.83 -1.00
C GLY A 40 16.63 -11.05 -0.35
N ASP A 41 16.52 -11.07 0.98
CA ASP A 41 15.88 -12.16 1.72
C ASP A 41 14.39 -11.90 1.89
N TYR A 42 13.61 -12.99 1.86
CA TYR A 42 12.16 -12.94 2.04
C TYR A 42 11.78 -13.72 3.29
N ALA A 43 10.99 -13.10 4.14
CA ALA A 43 10.37 -13.82 5.25
C ALA A 43 9.39 -14.87 4.69
N PRO A 44 9.16 -15.97 5.41
CA PRO A 44 8.32 -17.05 4.88
C PRO A 44 6.82 -16.73 4.87
N ASP A 45 6.35 -15.80 5.67
CA ASP A 45 4.92 -15.52 5.77
C ASP A 45 4.51 -14.20 5.11
N MET A 46 3.26 -14.15 4.66
CA MET A 46 2.74 -13.00 3.93
C MET A 46 2.68 -11.74 4.79
N ALA A 47 2.34 -11.86 6.07
CA ALA A 47 2.24 -10.68 6.94
C ALA A 47 3.60 -9.99 7.11
N ALA A 48 4.67 -10.76 7.34
CA ALA A 48 6.02 -10.21 7.48
C ALA A 48 6.50 -9.59 6.16
N GLN A 49 6.20 -10.25 5.02
CA GLN A 49 6.53 -9.69 3.73
C GLN A 49 5.79 -8.38 3.46
N THR A 50 4.53 -8.30 3.86
CA THR A 50 3.74 -7.07 3.74
C THR A 50 4.37 -5.95 4.56
N GLY A 51 4.77 -6.24 5.78
CA GLY A 51 5.45 -5.25 6.63
C GLY A 51 6.72 -4.70 5.98
N THR A 52 7.53 -5.57 5.40
CA THR A 52 8.75 -5.15 4.69
C THR A 52 8.41 -4.30 3.48
N ALA A 53 7.42 -4.71 2.66
CA ALA A 53 7.01 -3.96 1.48
C ALA A 53 6.53 -2.55 1.86
N LEU A 54 5.70 -2.43 2.90
CA LEU A 54 5.19 -1.14 3.35
C LEU A 54 6.30 -0.24 3.91
N LYS A 55 7.26 -0.80 4.64
CA LYS A 55 8.42 -0.05 5.13
C LYS A 55 9.25 0.50 3.97
N ARG A 56 9.42 -0.30 2.92
CA ARG A 56 10.14 0.14 1.71
C ARG A 56 9.43 1.31 1.05
N ILE A 57 8.10 1.24 0.97
CA ILE A 57 7.28 2.33 0.41
C ILE A 57 7.46 3.61 1.23
N VAL A 58 7.37 3.52 2.55
CA VAL A 58 7.54 4.70 3.43
C VAL A 58 8.93 5.30 3.25
N LYS A 59 9.95 4.46 3.12
CA LYS A 59 11.32 4.92 2.90
C LYS A 59 11.47 5.65 1.57
N LEU A 60 10.87 5.12 0.50
CA LEU A 60 10.88 5.78 -0.81
C LEU A 60 10.16 7.13 -0.78
N LEU A 61 9.00 7.19 -0.13
CA LEU A 61 8.27 8.45 0.02
C LEU A 61 9.15 9.48 0.75
N GLY A 62 9.87 9.04 1.77
CA GLY A 62 10.77 9.89 2.54
C GLY A 62 11.88 10.53 1.72
N GLU A 63 12.36 9.87 0.66
CA GLU A 63 13.37 10.43 -0.25
C GLU A 63 12.86 11.70 -0.92
N ALA A 64 11.56 11.84 -1.09
CA ALA A 64 10.93 13.03 -1.69
C ALA A 64 10.36 13.98 -0.64
N GLY A 65 10.64 13.75 0.65
CA GLY A 65 10.07 14.54 1.73
C GLY A 65 8.58 14.29 1.93
N ALA A 66 8.09 13.14 1.49
CA ALA A 66 6.68 12.77 1.62
C ALA A 66 6.48 11.69 2.67
N GLY A 67 5.22 11.45 3.02
CA GLY A 67 4.85 10.42 3.98
C GLY A 67 3.56 9.71 3.58
N PRO A 68 3.10 8.77 4.42
CA PRO A 68 1.89 7.98 4.14
C PRO A 68 0.65 8.82 3.85
N GLU A 69 0.53 10.00 4.44
CA GLU A 69 -0.60 10.91 4.21
C GLU A 69 -0.70 11.40 2.76
N HIS A 70 0.36 11.26 2.00
CA HIS A 70 0.39 11.71 0.60
C HIS A 70 0.01 10.62 -0.39
N ILE A 71 -0.16 9.38 0.06
CA ILE A 71 -0.54 8.28 -0.81
C ILE A 71 -1.96 8.50 -1.32
N VAL A 72 -2.15 8.40 -2.64
CA VAL A 72 -3.45 8.59 -3.28
C VAL A 72 -3.98 7.31 -3.91
N ARG A 73 -3.16 6.29 -4.03
CA ARG A 73 -3.57 4.99 -4.56
C ARG A 73 -2.58 3.91 -4.18
N LEU A 74 -3.12 2.74 -3.79
CA LEU A 74 -2.33 1.51 -3.69
C LEU A 74 -2.98 0.43 -4.54
N THR A 75 -2.15 -0.40 -5.15
CA THR A 75 -2.59 -1.65 -5.75
C THR A 75 -1.80 -2.78 -5.10
N TRP A 76 -2.53 -3.79 -4.65
CA TRP A 76 -1.97 -4.98 -4.01
C TRP A 76 -2.07 -6.15 -4.95
N TYR A 77 -0.97 -6.83 -5.14
CA TYR A 77 -0.91 -8.09 -5.90
C TYR A 77 -0.55 -9.19 -4.93
N LEU A 78 -1.44 -10.17 -4.77
CA LEU A 78 -1.31 -11.23 -3.78
C LEU A 78 -1.31 -12.59 -4.49
N THR A 79 -0.51 -13.51 -4.02
CA THR A 79 -0.36 -14.81 -4.68
C THR A 79 -1.26 -15.90 -4.10
N SER A 80 -1.91 -15.68 -2.95
CA SER A 80 -2.73 -16.70 -2.31
C SER A 80 -3.87 -16.08 -1.50
N ARG A 81 -5.09 -16.43 -1.88
CA ARG A 81 -6.28 -16.00 -1.13
C ARG A 81 -6.26 -16.55 0.29
N SER A 82 -5.95 -17.84 0.45
CA SER A 82 -5.97 -18.47 1.77
C SER A 82 -4.91 -17.89 2.71
N GLU A 83 -3.71 -17.60 2.18
CA GLU A 83 -2.68 -16.98 3.00
C GLU A 83 -3.07 -15.55 3.39
N TYR A 84 -3.65 -14.80 2.47
CA TYR A 84 -4.09 -13.43 2.75
C TYR A 84 -5.16 -13.41 3.84
N GLU A 85 -6.17 -14.28 3.74
CA GLU A 85 -7.24 -14.35 4.73
C GLU A 85 -6.69 -14.76 6.11
N ALA A 86 -5.77 -15.72 6.14
CA ALA A 86 -5.15 -16.15 7.39
C ALA A 86 -4.24 -15.09 7.98
N ALA A 87 -3.61 -14.26 7.15
CA ALA A 87 -2.67 -13.24 7.59
C ALA A 87 -3.33 -11.91 7.97
N GLY A 88 -4.65 -11.79 7.88
CA GLY A 88 -5.37 -10.54 8.09
C GLY A 88 -4.95 -9.74 9.32
N PRO A 89 -4.94 -10.31 10.53
CA PRO A 89 -4.51 -9.57 11.72
C PRO A 89 -3.07 -9.05 11.63
N GLY A 90 -2.15 -9.86 11.10
CA GLY A 90 -0.75 -9.46 10.94
C GLY A 90 -0.57 -8.38 9.89
N ILE A 91 -1.33 -8.45 8.79
CA ILE A 91 -1.32 -7.42 7.76
C ILE A 91 -1.88 -6.10 8.32
N GLY A 92 -2.97 -6.17 9.08
CA GLY A 92 -3.53 -5.00 9.73
C GLY A 92 -2.56 -4.34 10.69
N ALA A 93 -1.81 -5.13 11.46
CA ALA A 93 -0.78 -4.63 12.36
C ALA A 93 0.37 -3.96 11.58
N ALA A 94 0.81 -4.57 10.49
CA ALA A 94 1.85 -4.01 9.63
C ALA A 94 1.40 -2.68 9.01
N TRP A 95 0.16 -2.60 8.56
CA TRP A 95 -0.42 -1.37 8.05
C TRP A 95 -0.40 -0.27 9.12
N LYS A 96 -0.94 -0.57 10.30
CA LYS A 96 -1.01 0.40 11.40
C LYS A 96 0.37 0.94 11.77
N GLU A 97 1.38 0.07 11.80
CA GLU A 97 2.75 0.45 12.14
C GLU A 97 3.39 1.36 11.09
N THR A 98 3.05 1.17 9.81
CA THR A 98 3.71 1.87 8.70
C THR A 98 2.89 3.03 8.16
N LEU A 99 1.62 2.80 7.84
CA LEU A 99 0.76 3.79 7.21
C LEU A 99 -0.23 4.44 8.18
N GLY A 100 -0.36 3.91 9.38
CA GLY A 100 -1.21 4.48 10.42
C GLY A 100 -2.68 4.49 10.04
N ARG A 101 -3.32 5.65 10.17
CA ARG A 101 -4.74 5.83 9.86
C ARG A 101 -4.99 6.46 8.49
N ASN A 102 -4.04 6.33 7.59
CA ASN A 102 -4.21 6.77 6.22
C ASN A 102 -4.80 5.61 5.42
N PHE A 103 -5.97 5.81 4.84
CA PHE A 103 -6.71 4.76 4.12
C PHE A 103 -7.02 5.24 2.70
N PRO A 104 -6.01 5.31 1.84
CA PRO A 104 -6.21 5.77 0.46
C PRO A 104 -7.00 4.75 -0.37
N PRO A 105 -7.45 5.15 -1.56
CA PRO A 105 -8.03 4.21 -2.50
C PRO A 105 -7.09 3.03 -2.74
N SER A 106 -7.64 1.82 -2.64
CA SER A 106 -6.87 0.59 -2.76
C SER A 106 -7.61 -0.40 -3.64
N THR A 107 -6.85 -1.08 -4.50
CA THR A 107 -7.32 -2.21 -5.29
C THR A 107 -6.49 -3.42 -4.90
N LEU A 108 -7.14 -4.56 -4.73
CA LEU A 108 -6.49 -5.78 -4.27
C LEU A 108 -6.84 -6.91 -5.22
N LEU A 109 -5.82 -7.58 -5.74
CA LEU A 109 -5.95 -8.62 -6.75
C LEU A 109 -5.20 -9.88 -6.34
N TYR A 110 -5.75 -11.04 -6.70
CA TYR A 110 -5.02 -12.30 -6.62
C TYR A 110 -4.48 -12.63 -8.01
N ILE A 111 -3.20 -12.98 -8.06
CA ILE A 111 -2.47 -13.24 -9.31
C ILE A 111 -1.75 -14.58 -9.24
N ASP A 112 -1.33 -15.10 -10.39
CA ASP A 112 -0.65 -16.39 -10.46
C ASP A 112 0.72 -16.39 -9.79
N GLY A 113 1.45 -15.30 -9.86
CA GLY A 113 2.77 -15.21 -9.26
C GLY A 113 3.44 -13.88 -9.50
N LEU A 114 4.53 -13.67 -8.80
CA LEU A 114 5.36 -12.48 -8.92
C LEU A 114 6.70 -12.88 -9.55
N VAL A 115 7.48 -11.88 -9.94
CA VAL A 115 8.76 -12.13 -10.61
C VAL A 115 9.68 -13.01 -9.77
N ASP A 116 9.78 -12.71 -8.48
CA ASP A 116 10.52 -13.58 -7.55
C ASP A 116 9.54 -14.60 -6.98
N VAL A 117 9.86 -15.88 -7.12
CA VAL A 117 8.95 -16.96 -6.67
C VAL A 117 8.73 -16.99 -5.16
N ARG A 118 9.60 -16.36 -4.38
CA ARG A 118 9.46 -16.28 -2.94
C ARG A 118 8.52 -15.16 -2.52
N ALA A 119 8.26 -14.19 -3.40
CA ALA A 119 7.39 -13.07 -3.09
C ALA A 119 5.93 -13.52 -3.04
N LYS A 120 5.24 -13.13 -1.98
CA LYS A 120 3.82 -13.43 -1.76
C LYS A 120 2.94 -12.22 -1.97
N VAL A 121 3.53 -11.03 -1.95
CA VAL A 121 2.83 -9.76 -2.08
C VAL A 121 3.72 -8.75 -2.79
N GLU A 122 3.07 -7.93 -3.62
CA GLU A 122 3.70 -6.74 -4.20
C GLU A 122 2.70 -5.60 -4.10
N ILE A 123 3.19 -4.41 -3.71
CA ILE A 123 2.35 -3.23 -3.51
C ILE A 123 2.94 -2.08 -4.31
N GLU A 124 2.13 -1.47 -5.15
CA GLU A 124 2.54 -0.27 -5.86
C GLU A 124 1.75 0.94 -5.36
N VAL A 125 2.41 2.08 -5.34
CA VAL A 125 1.87 3.30 -4.74
C VAL A 125 2.06 4.47 -5.69
N THR A 126 1.02 5.31 -5.75
CA THR A 126 1.11 6.65 -6.31
C THR A 126 0.81 7.62 -5.18
N ALA A 127 1.58 8.69 -5.09
CA ALA A 127 1.39 9.73 -4.08
C ALA A 127 1.36 11.11 -4.71
N PHE A 128 0.77 12.05 -4.01
CA PHE A 128 0.69 13.44 -4.43
C PHE A 128 0.99 14.34 -3.24
N VAL A 129 1.96 15.22 -3.40
CA VAL A 129 2.35 16.18 -2.36
C VAL A 129 1.89 17.56 -2.81
N PRO A 130 0.83 18.10 -2.18
CA PRO A 130 0.37 19.44 -2.53
C PRO A 130 1.47 20.48 -2.31
N LYS A 131 1.50 21.48 -3.17
CA LYS A 131 2.38 22.62 -2.98
C LYS A 131 1.75 23.52 -1.92
N VAL A 132 2.55 23.88 -0.95
CA VAL A 132 2.10 24.74 0.15
C VAL A 132 2.41 26.20 -0.15
#